data_0d9027056dc2e1bbe40f73ccfbf569e8
#
_entry.id   0d9027056dc2e1bbe40f73ccfbf569e8
#
_cell.length_a   1.000
_cell.length_b   1.000
_cell.length_c   1.000
_cell.angle_alpha   90.00
_cell.angle_beta   90.00
_cell.angle_gamma   90.00
#
_symmetry.space_group_name_H-M   'P 1'
#
loop_
_entity.id
_entity.type
_entity.pdbx_description
1 polymer ?
#
loop_
_entity_poly.entity_id
_entity_poly.type
_entity_poly.pdbx_seq_one_letter_code
_entity_poly.pdbx_strand_id
1 'polypeptide(L)'
;GVDREVCAVGGPCTSYELVFHDQTEVAFCGRDTASLRLFKETLSTSYYHISLTHDVIGLESAVALKNAYALAVAMTIGLVNRHHGADAGLHYNSQAGAFYQAVKEMRRLLKIQQATEDCENIGIGDLYVTVYGGRTRRIGILLGEGKSYSEAMDILAGVTLESLVVARRVAKAIYRKAELGQVSLQDFPMLV
;
A
#
# COMPACT_ATOMS: atom_id res chain seq x y z
N GLY A 1 -0.17 26.04 23.13
CA GLY A 1 -0.87 24.84 22.72
C GLY A 1 -0.43 23.68 23.60
N VAL A 2 -1.33 22.76 23.90
CA VAL A 2 -0.97 21.52 24.63
C VAL A 2 -0.10 20.69 23.70
N ASP A 3 1.14 20.39 24.12
CA ASP A 3 2.01 19.47 23.40
C ASP A 3 1.38 18.07 23.54
N ARG A 4 0.85 17.53 22.43
CA ARG A 4 0.20 16.22 22.42
C ARG A 4 1.09 15.24 21.67
N GLU A 5 1.37 14.13 22.31
CA GLU A 5 2.00 13.00 21.63
C GLU A 5 1.01 12.42 20.60
N VAL A 6 1.54 12.19 19.40
CA VAL A 6 0.78 11.61 18.30
C VAL A 6 1.41 10.29 17.92
N CYS A 7 0.59 9.24 17.86
CA CYS A 7 0.98 7.93 17.35
C CYS A 7 0.20 7.65 16.06
N ALA A 8 0.87 7.03 15.10
CA ALA A 8 0.23 6.55 13.89
C ALA A 8 0.09 5.02 13.92
N VAL A 9 -0.86 4.50 13.16
CA VAL A 9 -1.13 3.08 13.01
C VAL A 9 -1.07 2.71 11.54
N GLY A 10 -0.35 1.64 11.23
CA GLY A 10 -0.28 1.09 9.87
C GLY A 10 -0.27 -0.43 9.88
N GLY A 11 -0.72 -1.02 8.78
CA GLY A 11 -0.68 -2.46 8.60
C GLY A 11 -1.95 -3.06 8.00
N PRO A 12 -1.95 -4.39 7.76
CA PRO A 12 -3.06 -5.11 7.15
C PRO A 12 -4.25 -5.20 8.11
N CYS A 13 -5.16 -4.25 8.02
CA CYS A 13 -6.38 -4.23 8.84
C CYS A 13 -7.56 -3.69 8.03
N THR A 14 -8.51 -4.55 7.73
CA THR A 14 -9.79 -4.17 7.15
C THR A 14 -10.86 -4.19 8.23
N SER A 15 -11.68 -3.14 8.30
CA SER A 15 -12.64 -2.95 9.38
C SER A 15 -13.68 -4.07 9.47
N TYR A 16 -14.12 -4.61 8.33
CA TYR A 16 -15.12 -5.68 8.31
C TYR A 16 -14.56 -7.02 8.83
N GLU A 17 -13.28 -7.33 8.56
CA GLU A 17 -12.63 -8.54 9.10
C GLU A 17 -12.34 -8.39 10.59
N LEU A 18 -11.95 -7.19 11.02
CA LEU A 18 -11.74 -6.91 12.44
C LEU A 18 -13.01 -7.12 13.29
N VAL A 19 -14.20 -6.79 12.74
CA VAL A 19 -15.49 -7.04 13.40
C VAL A 19 -15.77 -8.53 13.56
N PHE A 20 -15.26 -9.38 12.67
CA PHE A 20 -15.36 -10.85 12.78
C PHE A 20 -14.25 -11.46 13.65
N HIS A 21 -13.41 -10.64 14.27
CA HIS A 21 -12.30 -11.06 15.12
C HIS A 21 -11.23 -11.87 14.35
N ASP A 22 -11.05 -11.57 13.05
CA ASP A 22 -9.98 -12.18 12.29
C ASP A 22 -8.61 -11.75 12.82
N GLN A 23 -7.65 -12.67 12.80
CA GLN A 23 -6.30 -12.42 13.30
C GLN A 23 -5.67 -11.28 12.51
N THR A 24 -5.41 -10.19 13.18
CA THR A 24 -4.96 -8.93 12.59
C THR A 24 -3.70 -8.46 13.29
N GLU A 25 -2.68 -8.10 12.53
CA GLU A 25 -1.46 -7.48 13.07
C GLU A 25 -1.25 -6.11 12.46
N VAL A 26 -0.97 -5.13 13.31
CA VAL A 26 -0.64 -3.75 12.92
C VAL A 26 0.58 -3.25 13.68
N ALA A 27 1.22 -2.21 13.14
CA ALA A 27 2.27 -1.49 13.86
C ALA A 27 1.76 -0.14 14.35
N PHE A 28 2.05 0.17 15.60
CA PHE A 28 1.91 1.51 16.14
C PHE A 28 3.27 2.19 16.14
N CYS A 29 3.35 3.39 15.61
CA CYS A 29 4.58 4.16 15.59
C CYS A 29 4.43 5.52 16.26
N GLY A 30 5.50 5.98 16.87
CA GLY A 30 5.56 7.27 17.57
C GLY A 30 6.92 7.48 18.22
N ARG A 31 7.12 8.67 18.78
CA ARG A 31 8.38 9.03 19.40
C ARG A 31 8.45 8.60 20.87
N ASP A 32 7.33 8.65 21.58
CA ASP A 32 7.28 8.32 23.00
C ASP A 32 6.95 6.86 23.26
N THR A 33 7.91 6.14 23.84
CA THR A 33 7.79 4.71 24.18
C THR A 33 6.69 4.45 25.21
N ALA A 34 6.43 5.35 26.14
CA ALA A 34 5.43 5.15 27.18
C ALA A 34 4.03 5.18 26.59
N SER A 35 3.76 6.15 25.70
CA SER A 35 2.50 6.24 24.96
C SER A 35 2.28 5.03 24.07
N LEU A 36 3.31 4.56 23.34
CA LEU A 36 3.21 3.37 22.50
C LEU A 36 2.87 2.12 23.32
N ARG A 37 3.50 1.92 24.47
CA ARG A 37 3.21 0.80 25.37
C ARG A 37 1.80 0.88 25.93
N LEU A 38 1.35 2.06 26.36
CA LEU A 38 0.00 2.28 26.87
C LEU A 38 -1.05 1.89 25.79
N PHE A 39 -0.85 2.33 24.54
CA PHE A 39 -1.75 1.95 23.45
C PHE A 39 -1.74 0.45 23.20
N LYS A 40 -0.57 -0.18 23.16
CA LYS A 40 -0.47 -1.63 23.01
C LYS A 40 -1.21 -2.37 24.11
N GLU A 41 -0.97 -2.04 25.37
CA GLU A 41 -1.59 -2.68 26.52
C GLU A 41 -3.12 -2.48 26.56
N THR A 42 -3.58 -1.31 26.12
CA THR A 42 -5.01 -0.97 26.12
C THR A 42 -5.78 -1.58 24.96
N LEU A 43 -5.17 -1.66 23.77
CA LEU A 43 -5.88 -1.99 22.52
C LEU A 43 -5.62 -3.40 22.01
N SER A 44 -4.56 -4.09 22.49
CA SER A 44 -4.31 -5.48 22.08
C SER A 44 -5.43 -6.41 22.58
N THR A 45 -5.81 -7.35 21.72
CA THR A 45 -6.77 -8.41 22.04
C THR A 45 -6.21 -9.76 21.62
N SER A 46 -6.99 -10.84 21.75
CA SER A 46 -6.60 -12.18 21.26
C SER A 46 -6.55 -12.27 19.72
N TYR A 47 -7.08 -11.27 19.01
CA TYR A 47 -7.14 -11.23 17.54
C TYR A 47 -6.58 -9.93 16.95
N TYR A 48 -6.28 -8.90 17.75
CA TYR A 48 -5.68 -7.66 17.32
C TYR A 48 -4.30 -7.51 17.96
N HIS A 49 -3.26 -7.80 17.19
CA HIS A 49 -1.88 -7.83 17.62
C HIS A 49 -1.20 -6.52 17.24
N ILE A 50 -0.45 -5.95 18.19
CA ILE A 50 0.20 -4.65 17.99
C ILE A 50 1.70 -4.82 18.16
N SER A 51 2.46 -4.55 17.10
CA SER A 51 3.90 -4.30 17.17
C SER A 51 4.18 -2.82 17.38
N LEU A 52 5.34 -2.47 17.91
CA LEU A 52 5.74 -1.09 18.20
C LEU A 52 7.00 -0.72 17.42
N THR A 53 7.01 0.46 16.83
CA THR A 53 8.19 0.99 16.15
C THR A 53 8.37 2.48 16.42
N HIS A 54 9.60 2.96 16.40
CA HIS A 54 9.95 4.39 16.42
C HIS A 54 10.23 4.94 15.02
N ASP A 55 10.21 4.08 14.01
CA ASP A 55 10.42 4.46 12.60
C ASP A 55 9.12 4.99 11.98
N VAL A 56 8.77 6.21 12.35
CA VAL A 56 7.56 6.90 11.85
C VAL A 56 7.62 7.07 10.33
N ILE A 57 8.78 7.50 9.81
CA ILE A 57 8.94 7.75 8.37
C ILE A 57 8.82 6.43 7.59
N GLY A 58 9.45 5.37 8.07
CA GLY A 58 9.38 4.05 7.43
C GLY A 58 7.96 3.51 7.39
N LEU A 59 7.24 3.54 8.52
CA LEU A 59 5.88 3.01 8.57
C LEU A 59 4.91 3.83 7.71
N GLU A 60 4.91 5.16 7.83
CA GLU A 60 4.03 6.01 7.04
C GLU A 60 4.29 5.87 5.52
N SER A 61 5.57 5.76 5.15
CA SER A 61 5.95 5.54 3.76
C SER A 61 5.49 4.18 3.25
N ALA A 62 5.66 3.12 4.02
CA ALA A 62 5.23 1.77 3.66
C ALA A 62 3.71 1.71 3.42
N VAL A 63 2.93 2.26 4.35
CA VAL A 63 1.46 2.34 4.26
C VAL A 63 1.00 3.22 3.10
N ALA A 64 1.69 4.30 2.79
CA ALA A 64 1.36 5.15 1.63
C ALA A 64 1.64 4.42 0.31
N LEU A 65 2.81 3.79 0.18
CA LEU A 65 3.26 3.10 -1.04
C LEU A 65 2.34 1.94 -1.44
N LYS A 66 1.74 1.22 -0.48
CA LYS A 66 0.81 0.12 -0.78
C LYS A 66 -0.26 0.50 -1.79
N ASN A 67 -0.80 1.71 -1.67
CA ASN A 67 -1.90 2.16 -2.53
C ASN A 67 -1.48 2.31 -4.00
N ALA A 68 -0.27 2.83 -4.25
CA ALA A 68 0.26 2.96 -5.60
C ALA A 68 0.52 1.59 -6.23
N TYR A 69 1.14 0.68 -5.47
CA TYR A 69 1.47 -0.66 -5.97
C TYR A 69 0.25 -1.57 -6.10
N ALA A 70 -0.70 -1.49 -5.18
CA ALA A 70 -1.96 -2.24 -5.30
C ALA A 70 -2.74 -1.86 -6.55
N LEU A 71 -2.71 -0.58 -6.95
CA LEU A 71 -3.27 -0.11 -8.21
C LEU A 71 -2.66 -0.87 -9.39
N ALA A 72 -1.33 -0.89 -9.47
CA ALA A 72 -0.60 -1.53 -10.57
C ALA A 72 -0.81 -3.06 -10.59
N VAL A 73 -0.84 -3.72 -9.43
CA VAL A 73 -1.17 -5.16 -9.37
C VAL A 73 -2.60 -5.41 -9.84
N ALA A 74 -3.56 -4.60 -9.42
CA ALA A 74 -4.95 -4.75 -9.84
C ALA A 74 -5.17 -4.54 -11.35
N MET A 75 -4.33 -3.72 -12.01
CA MET A 75 -4.37 -3.57 -13.47
C MET A 75 -4.12 -4.88 -14.21
N THR A 76 -3.35 -5.82 -13.65
CA THR A 76 -3.14 -7.13 -14.29
C THR A 76 -4.44 -7.94 -14.40
N ILE A 77 -5.36 -7.75 -13.46
CA ILE A 77 -6.69 -8.39 -13.49
C ILE A 77 -7.51 -7.82 -14.66
N GLY A 78 -7.54 -6.50 -14.77
CA GLY A 78 -8.22 -5.83 -15.88
C GLY A 78 -7.64 -6.18 -17.25
N LEU A 79 -6.31 -6.31 -17.36
CA LEU A 79 -5.66 -6.79 -18.59
C LEU A 79 -6.09 -8.21 -18.96
N VAL A 80 -6.21 -9.10 -18.00
CA VAL A 80 -6.73 -10.47 -18.22
C VAL A 80 -8.16 -10.42 -18.68
N ASN A 81 -9.02 -9.64 -18.01
CA ASN A 81 -10.42 -9.47 -18.42
C ASN A 81 -10.54 -8.96 -19.86
N ARG A 82 -9.70 -8.00 -20.23
CA ARG A 82 -9.68 -7.44 -21.60
C ARG A 82 -9.28 -8.45 -22.65
N HIS A 83 -8.33 -9.33 -22.36
CA HIS A 83 -7.80 -10.29 -23.34
C HIS A 83 -8.58 -11.60 -23.42
N HIS A 84 -9.15 -12.03 -22.31
CA HIS A 84 -9.77 -13.36 -22.19
C HIS A 84 -11.25 -13.32 -21.78
N GLY A 85 -11.80 -12.14 -21.56
CA GLY A 85 -13.16 -11.95 -21.03
C GLY A 85 -13.22 -11.99 -19.50
N ALA A 86 -14.25 -11.38 -18.92
CA ALA A 86 -14.42 -11.28 -17.47
C ALA A 86 -14.61 -12.65 -16.78
N ASP A 87 -15.05 -13.66 -17.52
CA ASP A 87 -15.30 -15.01 -17.01
C ASP A 87 -14.07 -15.94 -17.12
N ALA A 88 -12.93 -15.44 -17.58
CA ALA A 88 -11.69 -16.23 -17.75
C ALA A 88 -11.09 -16.74 -16.44
N GLY A 89 -11.61 -16.31 -15.29
CA GLY A 89 -11.10 -16.66 -13.98
C GLY A 89 -9.89 -15.81 -13.52
N LEU A 90 -9.36 -16.17 -12.39
CA LEU A 90 -8.24 -15.43 -11.80
C LEU A 90 -6.90 -15.99 -12.32
N HIS A 91 -6.13 -15.14 -12.99
CA HIS A 91 -4.79 -15.47 -13.48
C HIS A 91 -3.75 -15.12 -12.40
N TYR A 92 -3.57 -16.01 -11.45
CA TYR A 92 -2.70 -15.78 -10.29
C TYR A 92 -1.22 -15.55 -10.63
N ASN A 93 -0.70 -16.17 -11.70
CA ASN A 93 0.70 -15.97 -12.11
C ASN A 93 0.99 -14.51 -12.46
N SER A 94 0.11 -13.85 -13.21
CA SER A 94 0.26 -12.44 -13.58
C SER A 94 0.17 -11.54 -12.36
N GLN A 95 -0.79 -11.80 -11.46
CA GLN A 95 -0.94 -11.06 -10.22
C GLN A 95 0.28 -11.25 -9.31
N ALA A 96 0.76 -12.50 -9.14
CA ALA A 96 1.92 -12.82 -8.32
C ALA A 96 3.20 -12.16 -8.87
N GLY A 97 3.40 -12.16 -10.20
CA GLY A 97 4.53 -11.50 -10.85
C GLY A 97 4.51 -9.99 -10.61
N ALA A 98 3.35 -9.35 -10.77
CA ALA A 98 3.18 -7.92 -10.48
C ALA A 98 3.36 -7.61 -8.98
N PHE A 99 2.81 -8.44 -8.09
CA PHE A 99 2.99 -8.30 -6.66
C PHE A 99 4.47 -8.43 -6.26
N TYR A 100 5.18 -9.42 -6.80
CA TYR A 100 6.61 -9.58 -6.57
C TYR A 100 7.40 -8.33 -6.99
N GLN A 101 7.10 -7.78 -8.18
CA GLN A 101 7.77 -6.55 -8.64
C GLN A 101 7.40 -5.35 -7.76
N ALA A 102 6.14 -5.22 -7.34
CA ALA A 102 5.69 -4.20 -6.41
C ALA A 102 6.49 -4.24 -5.08
N VAL A 103 6.65 -5.43 -4.50
CA VAL A 103 7.44 -5.62 -3.29
C VAL A 103 8.91 -5.22 -3.50
N LYS A 104 9.51 -5.58 -4.64
CA LYS A 104 10.90 -5.17 -4.96
C LYS A 104 11.07 -3.65 -4.99
N GLU A 105 10.17 -2.96 -5.68
CA GLU A 105 10.23 -1.49 -5.79
C GLU A 105 9.95 -0.82 -4.46
N MET A 106 8.94 -1.30 -3.72
CA MET A 106 8.59 -0.81 -2.39
C MET A 106 9.79 -0.91 -1.43
N ARG A 107 10.45 -2.07 -1.38
CA ARG A 107 11.65 -2.26 -0.57
C ARG A 107 12.78 -1.32 -0.95
N ARG A 108 12.99 -1.06 -2.25
CA ARG A 108 13.99 -0.09 -2.70
C ARG A 108 13.68 1.32 -2.22
N LEU A 109 12.42 1.75 -2.35
CA LEU A 109 12.01 3.08 -1.88
C LEU A 109 12.15 3.23 -0.37
N LEU A 110 11.75 2.21 0.40
CA LEU A 110 11.89 2.20 1.85
C LEU A 110 13.37 2.22 2.28
N LYS A 111 14.23 1.45 1.59
CA LYS A 111 15.68 1.47 1.83
C LYS A 111 16.30 2.84 1.56
N ILE A 112 15.87 3.56 0.52
CA ILE A 112 16.33 4.93 0.25
C ILE A 112 15.96 5.87 1.42
N GLN A 113 14.88 5.59 2.12
CA GLN A 113 14.43 6.34 3.30
C GLN A 113 15.00 5.80 4.62
N GLN A 114 15.85 4.78 4.57
CA GLN A 114 16.44 4.12 5.74
C GLN A 114 15.38 3.51 6.67
N ALA A 115 14.27 3.05 6.10
CA ALA A 115 13.21 2.38 6.86
C ALA A 115 13.71 1.05 7.45
N THR A 116 13.16 0.68 8.60
CA THR A 116 13.46 -0.59 9.26
C THR A 116 12.82 -1.77 8.53
N GLU A 117 13.36 -2.97 8.73
CA GLU A 117 12.81 -4.21 8.16
C GLU A 117 11.37 -4.48 8.63
N ASP A 118 11.05 -4.17 9.88
CA ASP A 118 9.70 -4.31 10.42
C ASP A 118 8.69 -3.47 9.64
N CYS A 119 9.05 -2.23 9.27
CA CYS A 119 8.20 -1.38 8.44
C CYS A 119 8.00 -1.95 7.02
N GLU A 120 9.03 -2.60 6.44
CA GLU A 120 8.90 -3.30 5.16
C GLU A 120 7.88 -4.44 5.26
N ASN A 121 7.97 -5.27 6.30
CA ASN A 121 7.10 -6.43 6.49
C ASN A 121 5.62 -6.01 6.68
N ILE A 122 5.38 -5.01 7.52
CA ILE A 122 4.05 -4.43 7.71
C ILE A 122 3.50 -3.85 6.40
N GLY A 123 4.31 -3.13 5.64
CA GLY A 123 3.91 -2.58 4.35
C GLY A 123 3.57 -3.65 3.30
N ILE A 124 4.28 -4.78 3.29
CA ILE A 124 4.00 -5.91 2.40
C ILE A 124 2.67 -6.56 2.76
N GLY A 125 2.40 -6.79 4.05
CA GLY A 125 1.10 -7.30 4.51
C GLY A 125 -0.04 -6.38 4.14
N ASP A 126 0.14 -5.06 4.33
CA ASP A 126 -0.86 -4.05 3.99
C ASP A 126 -1.08 -3.94 2.46
N LEU A 127 -0.04 -4.10 1.66
CA LEU A 127 -0.17 -4.23 0.20
C LEU A 127 -1.02 -5.45 -0.17
N TYR A 128 -0.79 -6.60 0.49
CA TYR A 128 -1.53 -7.82 0.22
C TYR A 128 -3.04 -7.62 0.37
N VAL A 129 -3.51 -7.15 1.51
CA VAL A 129 -4.95 -6.94 1.74
C VAL A 129 -5.52 -5.86 0.82
N THR A 130 -4.73 -4.86 0.44
CA THR A 130 -5.16 -3.77 -0.45
C THR A 130 -5.34 -4.24 -1.89
N VAL A 131 -4.56 -5.22 -2.36
CA VAL A 131 -4.72 -5.83 -3.69
C VAL A 131 -6.06 -6.57 -3.82
N TYR A 132 -6.53 -7.21 -2.75
CA TYR A 132 -7.75 -8.01 -2.78
C TYR A 132 -9.03 -7.23 -2.47
N GLY A 133 -8.93 -6.00 -1.99
CA GLY A 133 -10.09 -5.24 -1.58
C GLY A 133 -10.06 -3.76 -1.94
N GLY A 134 -11.18 -3.12 -1.71
CA GLY A 134 -11.31 -1.68 -1.70
C GLY A 134 -11.33 -0.96 -3.05
N ARG A 135 -11.22 0.35 -2.96
CA ARG A 135 -11.36 1.29 -4.08
C ARG A 135 -10.19 1.23 -5.05
N THR A 136 -8.98 1.02 -4.54
CA THR A 136 -7.76 0.91 -5.33
C THR A 136 -7.80 -0.27 -6.29
N ARG A 137 -8.35 -1.42 -5.85
CA ARG A 137 -8.57 -2.58 -6.72
C ARG A 137 -9.53 -2.24 -7.87
N ARG A 138 -10.66 -1.59 -7.58
CA ARG A 138 -11.69 -1.28 -8.58
C ARG A 138 -11.15 -0.39 -9.70
N ILE A 139 -10.45 0.70 -9.36
CA ILE A 139 -9.87 1.56 -10.39
C ILE A 139 -8.76 0.86 -11.17
N GLY A 140 -7.92 0.07 -10.50
CA GLY A 140 -6.87 -0.71 -11.18
C GLY A 140 -7.45 -1.64 -12.24
N ILE A 141 -8.51 -2.37 -11.94
CA ILE A 141 -9.21 -3.23 -12.90
C ILE A 141 -9.73 -2.42 -14.09
N LEU A 142 -10.45 -1.32 -13.86
CA LEU A 142 -10.99 -0.47 -14.94
C LEU A 142 -9.90 0.05 -15.88
N LEU A 143 -8.79 0.53 -15.33
CA LEU A 143 -7.66 0.99 -16.14
C LEU A 143 -7.03 -0.17 -16.93
N GLY A 144 -6.87 -1.35 -16.31
CA GLY A 144 -6.38 -2.56 -16.98
C GLY A 144 -7.29 -3.05 -18.10
N GLU A 145 -8.60 -2.88 -17.97
CA GLU A 145 -9.58 -3.14 -19.02
C GLU A 145 -9.51 -2.16 -20.20
N GLY A 146 -8.70 -1.10 -20.05
CA GLY A 146 -8.49 -0.08 -21.08
C GLY A 146 -9.41 1.12 -20.98
N LYS A 147 -10.11 1.29 -19.85
CA LYS A 147 -10.85 2.52 -19.58
C LYS A 147 -9.87 3.68 -19.41
N SER A 148 -10.21 4.83 -19.94
CA SER A 148 -9.49 6.05 -19.66
C SER A 148 -9.66 6.44 -18.18
N TYR A 149 -8.76 7.31 -17.70
CA TYR A 149 -8.87 7.85 -16.35
C TYR A 149 -10.22 8.53 -16.10
N SER A 150 -10.72 9.31 -17.08
CA SER A 150 -12.02 9.99 -16.96
C SER A 150 -13.16 9.00 -16.81
N GLU A 151 -13.25 8.01 -17.71
CA GLU A 151 -14.27 6.96 -17.65
C GLU A 151 -14.25 6.20 -16.33
N ALA A 152 -13.05 5.84 -15.85
CA ALA A 152 -12.92 5.15 -14.58
C ALA A 152 -13.38 6.01 -13.39
N MET A 153 -13.11 7.32 -13.44
CA MET A 153 -13.58 8.27 -12.42
C MET A 153 -15.09 8.47 -12.46
N ASP A 154 -15.71 8.51 -13.64
CA ASP A 154 -17.16 8.62 -13.79
C ASP A 154 -17.87 7.37 -13.23
N ILE A 155 -17.32 6.18 -13.48
CA ILE A 155 -17.83 4.90 -12.94
C ILE A 155 -17.70 4.86 -11.40
N LEU A 156 -16.65 5.44 -10.87
CA LEU A 156 -16.34 5.49 -9.44
C LEU A 156 -16.76 6.81 -8.78
N ALA A 157 -17.74 7.50 -9.34
CA ALA A 157 -18.18 8.82 -8.87
C ALA A 157 -18.33 8.90 -7.34
N GLY A 158 -17.77 9.95 -6.75
CA GLY A 158 -17.79 10.19 -5.30
C GLY A 158 -16.75 9.39 -4.49
N VAL A 159 -15.83 8.69 -5.15
CA VAL A 159 -14.76 7.93 -4.48
C VAL A 159 -13.46 8.71 -4.50
N THR A 160 -12.91 8.96 -3.32
CA THR A 160 -11.54 9.54 -3.20
C THR A 160 -10.51 8.45 -3.52
N LEU A 161 -9.59 8.76 -4.45
CA LEU A 161 -8.57 7.84 -4.93
C LEU A 161 -7.16 8.30 -4.49
N GLU A 162 -6.81 7.95 -3.26
CA GLU A 162 -5.47 8.22 -2.73
C GLU A 162 -4.36 7.54 -3.53
N SER A 163 -4.64 6.35 -4.07
CA SER A 163 -3.70 5.55 -4.85
C SER A 163 -3.08 6.30 -6.02
N LEU A 164 -3.89 7.05 -6.78
CA LEU A 164 -3.41 7.83 -7.92
C LEU A 164 -2.59 9.04 -7.50
N VAL A 165 -2.97 9.67 -6.39
CA VAL A 165 -2.21 10.80 -5.84
C VAL A 165 -0.84 10.33 -5.37
N VAL A 166 -0.79 9.21 -4.64
CA VAL A 166 0.46 8.62 -4.17
C VAL A 166 1.32 8.16 -5.35
N ALA A 167 0.77 7.42 -6.30
CA ALA A 167 1.51 6.94 -7.48
C ALA A 167 2.17 8.11 -8.24
N ARG A 168 1.41 9.18 -8.52
CA ARG A 168 1.92 10.37 -9.21
C ARG A 168 3.03 11.07 -8.43
N ARG A 169 2.87 11.22 -7.10
CA ARG A 169 3.87 11.86 -6.25
C ARG A 169 5.16 11.05 -6.19
N VAL A 170 5.05 9.74 -6.03
CA VAL A 170 6.20 8.84 -5.97
C VAL A 170 6.92 8.79 -7.30
N ALA A 171 6.21 8.65 -8.44
CA ALA A 171 6.79 8.71 -9.77
C ALA A 171 7.59 10.00 -9.98
N LYS A 172 6.99 11.17 -9.64
CA LYS A 172 7.69 12.45 -9.73
C LYS A 172 8.97 12.51 -8.87
N ALA A 173 8.93 11.93 -7.67
CA ALA A 173 10.10 11.85 -6.80
C ALA A 173 11.19 10.94 -7.38
N ILE A 174 10.82 9.81 -7.99
CA ILE A 174 11.74 8.89 -8.67
C ILE A 174 12.42 9.58 -9.85
N TYR A 175 11.64 10.26 -10.74
CA TYR A 175 12.22 11.01 -11.87
C TYR A 175 13.24 12.04 -11.39
N ARG A 176 12.88 12.84 -10.37
CA ARG A 176 13.81 13.83 -9.81
C ARG A 176 15.09 13.21 -9.22
N LYS A 177 14.96 12.07 -8.55
CA LYS A 177 16.13 11.35 -8.02
C LYS A 177 16.98 10.74 -9.13
N ALA A 178 16.37 10.30 -10.23
CA ALA A 178 17.09 9.80 -11.39
C ALA A 178 17.87 10.90 -12.11
N GLU A 179 17.31 12.11 -12.26
CA GLU A 179 17.99 13.28 -12.78
C GLU A 179 19.25 13.66 -11.96
N LEU A 180 19.20 13.39 -10.64
CA LEU A 180 20.33 13.58 -9.72
C LEU A 180 21.31 12.40 -9.69
N GLY A 181 21.10 11.35 -10.48
CA GLY A 181 21.91 10.14 -10.50
C GLY A 181 21.83 9.28 -9.25
N GLN A 182 20.80 9.47 -8.42
CA GLN A 182 20.62 8.75 -7.15
C GLN A 182 19.91 7.40 -7.33
N VAL A 183 19.12 7.23 -8.37
CA VAL A 183 18.39 5.99 -8.68
C VAL A 183 18.34 5.78 -10.19
N SER A 184 18.10 4.54 -10.63
CA SER A 184 17.79 4.23 -12.02
C SER A 184 16.29 4.11 -12.22
N LEU A 185 15.73 4.68 -13.29
CA LEU A 185 14.32 4.49 -13.65
C LEU A 185 13.99 3.01 -13.91
N GLN A 186 14.97 2.25 -14.42
CA GLN A 186 14.81 0.80 -14.66
C GLN A 186 14.54 0.00 -13.39
N ASP A 187 14.83 0.57 -12.22
CA ASP A 187 14.56 -0.05 -10.93
C ASP A 187 13.09 0.05 -10.50
N PHE A 188 12.28 0.88 -11.18
CA PHE A 188 10.91 1.20 -10.81
C PHE A 188 9.91 1.09 -11.98
N PRO A 189 9.91 -0.01 -12.77
CA PRO A 189 9.11 -0.11 -13.98
C PRO A 189 7.59 -0.08 -13.76
N MET A 190 7.11 -0.18 -12.51
CA MET A 190 5.67 -0.07 -12.23
C MET A 190 5.22 1.37 -11.98
N LEU A 191 6.14 2.28 -11.65
CA LEU A 191 5.82 3.67 -11.28
C LEU A 191 6.33 4.71 -12.27
N VAL A 192 7.10 4.30 -13.28
CA VAL A 192 7.71 5.20 -14.29
C VAL A 192 7.31 4.82 -15.70
#